data_d2996e7f92a4c71cd598740a9f61c933
#
_entry.id   d2996e7f92a4c71cd598740a9f61c933
#
_cell.length_a   1.000
_cell.length_b   1.000
_cell.length_c   1.000
_cell.angle_alpha   90.00
_cell.angle_beta   90.00
_cell.angle_gamma   90.00
#
_symmetry.space_group_name_H-M   'P 1'
#
loop_
_entity.id
_entity.type
_entity.pdbx_description
1 polymer ?
#
loop_
_entity_poly.entity_id
_entity_poly.type
_entity_poly.pdbx_seq_one_letter_code
_entity_poly.pdbx_strand_id
1 'polypeptide(L)'
;MSDVLSSMTDILPAQVPAGAERPLSSARKGETGVITRVSGETGRHEAIDPDELERRLLEMGFVEGAAIEILHEGLFGRDPIAVRIDDMRVALRRREAAAVTVQFHEA
;
A
#
# COMPACT_ATOMS: atom_id res chain seq x y z
N MET A 1 12.12 -20.33 29.73
CA MET A 1 12.23 -20.94 28.42
C MET A 1 11.13 -20.42 27.52
N SER A 2 9.89 -20.73 27.87
CA SER A 2 8.79 -20.21 27.06
C SER A 2 8.75 -18.70 27.05
N ASP A 3 9.31 -18.08 28.08
CA ASP A 3 9.31 -16.61 28.14
C ASP A 3 10.09 -15.98 27.00
N VAL A 4 11.18 -16.61 26.59
CA VAL A 4 11.99 -16.08 25.49
C VAL A 4 11.19 -16.12 24.20
N LEU A 5 10.50 -17.21 23.95
CA LEU A 5 9.69 -17.34 22.76
C LEU A 5 8.52 -16.37 22.78
N SER A 6 7.90 -16.20 23.93
CA SER A 6 6.81 -15.25 24.09
C SER A 6 7.27 -13.83 23.78
N SER A 7 8.44 -13.47 24.28
CA SER A 7 8.99 -12.14 24.02
C SER A 7 9.22 -11.90 22.55
N MET A 8 9.75 -12.89 21.87
CA MET A 8 9.99 -12.75 20.44
C MET A 8 8.67 -12.60 19.66
N THR A 9 7.66 -13.37 20.07
CA THR A 9 6.37 -13.30 19.45
C THR A 9 5.73 -11.92 19.67
N ASP A 10 5.89 -11.38 20.87
CA ASP A 10 5.34 -10.07 21.19
C ASP A 10 6.01 -8.96 20.40
N ILE A 11 7.31 -9.07 20.19
CA ILE A 11 8.07 -8.05 19.48
C ILE A 11 7.68 -7.99 18.01
N LEU A 12 7.54 -9.14 17.37
CA LEU A 12 7.23 -9.19 15.95
C LEU A 12 5.92 -8.48 15.61
N PRO A 13 4.82 -8.75 16.31
CA PRO A 13 3.57 -8.05 16.02
C PRO A 13 3.67 -6.54 16.23
N ALA A 14 4.52 -6.09 17.14
CA ALA A 14 4.68 -4.67 17.39
C ALA A 14 5.40 -3.96 16.25
N GLN A 15 6.20 -4.68 15.49
CA GLN A 15 6.99 -4.10 14.41
C GLN A 15 6.34 -4.25 13.03
N VAL A 16 5.45 -5.22 12.91
CA VAL A 16 4.81 -5.54 11.64
C VAL A 16 3.33 -5.22 11.74
N PRO A 17 2.77 -4.52 10.76
CA PRO A 17 1.33 -4.27 10.75
C PRO A 17 0.55 -5.58 10.86
N ALA A 18 -0.51 -5.57 11.66
CA ALA A 18 -1.27 -6.78 11.94
C ALA A 18 -2.32 -7.10 10.89
N GLY A 19 -2.63 -6.17 10.02
CA GLY A 19 -3.65 -6.36 9.00
C GLY A 19 -3.18 -7.19 7.83
N ALA A 20 -4.10 -7.47 6.93
CA ALA A 20 -3.82 -8.26 5.75
C ALA A 20 -2.96 -7.49 4.75
N GLU A 21 -2.13 -8.23 4.03
CA GLU A 21 -1.41 -7.66 2.89
C GLU A 21 -2.34 -7.71 1.68
N ARG A 22 -2.59 -6.55 1.10
CA ARG A 22 -3.54 -6.42 -0.01
C ARG A 22 -3.04 -5.40 -1.02
N PRO A 23 -3.53 -5.46 -2.26
CA PRO A 23 -3.23 -4.39 -3.20
C PRO A 23 -3.84 -3.07 -2.75
N LEU A 24 -3.16 -1.98 -3.04
CA LEU A 24 -3.64 -0.65 -2.69
C LEU A 24 -4.98 -0.36 -3.36
N SER A 25 -5.27 -1.01 -4.49
CA SER A 25 -6.53 -0.82 -5.18
C SER A 25 -7.75 -1.26 -4.36
N SER A 26 -7.55 -2.08 -3.32
CA SER A 26 -8.62 -2.52 -2.44
C SER A 26 -8.80 -1.62 -1.22
N ALA A 27 -8.00 -0.59 -1.10
CA ALA A 27 -7.96 0.22 0.12
C ALA A 27 -9.20 1.11 0.24
N ARG A 28 -9.54 1.41 1.48
CA ARG A 28 -10.67 2.25 1.83
C ARG A 28 -10.18 3.46 2.60
N LYS A 29 -10.96 4.53 2.55
CA LYS A 29 -10.65 5.76 3.28
C LYS A 29 -10.40 5.46 4.74
N GLY A 30 -9.33 6.05 5.26
CA GLY A 30 -8.95 5.91 6.66
C GLY A 30 -7.98 4.78 6.95
N GLU A 31 -7.79 3.86 6.01
CA GLU A 31 -6.85 2.78 6.23
C GLU A 31 -5.42 3.28 6.15
N THR A 32 -4.56 2.65 6.95
CA THR A 32 -3.14 2.97 6.99
C THR A 32 -2.33 1.69 6.88
N GLY A 33 -1.09 1.82 6.46
CA GLY A 33 -0.23 0.64 6.35
C GLY A 33 1.16 1.02 5.88
N VAL A 34 1.88 -0.01 5.44
CA VAL A 34 3.24 0.12 4.94
C VAL A 34 3.32 -0.58 3.59
N ILE A 35 3.94 0.08 2.63
CA ILE A 35 4.13 -0.51 1.31
C ILE A 35 5.13 -1.64 1.40
N THR A 36 4.75 -2.82 0.93
CA THR A 36 5.61 -4.00 0.96
C THR A 36 6.14 -4.37 -0.41
N ARG A 37 5.48 -3.92 -1.47
CA ARG A 37 5.89 -4.29 -2.81
C ARG A 37 5.34 -3.31 -3.84
N VAL A 38 6.14 -3.00 -4.84
CA VAL A 38 5.70 -2.20 -5.98
C VAL A 38 6.11 -2.96 -7.23
N SER A 39 5.14 -3.19 -8.11
CA SER A 39 5.36 -3.93 -9.36
C SER A 39 4.54 -3.25 -10.44
N GLY A 40 5.05 -3.20 -11.64
CA GLY A 40 4.28 -2.66 -12.76
C GLY A 40 3.20 -3.58 -13.26
N GLU A 41 3.17 -4.83 -12.79
CA GLU A 41 2.21 -5.81 -13.27
C GLU A 41 0.92 -5.72 -12.48
N THR A 42 -0.17 -5.50 -13.19
CA THR A 42 -1.48 -5.34 -12.56
C THR A 42 -2.40 -6.52 -12.80
N GLY A 43 -1.95 -7.49 -13.61
CA GLY A 43 -2.77 -8.62 -13.98
C GLY A 43 -3.78 -8.31 -15.06
N ARG A 44 -3.67 -7.16 -15.69
CA ARG A 44 -4.56 -6.72 -16.76
C ARG A 44 -3.77 -6.35 -17.98
N HIS A 45 -4.42 -6.40 -19.13
CA HIS A 45 -3.83 -5.90 -20.37
C HIS A 45 -4.03 -4.40 -20.41
N GLU A 46 -3.10 -3.69 -19.83
CA GLU A 46 -3.16 -2.23 -19.80
C GLU A 46 -2.35 -1.66 -20.93
N ALA A 47 -2.66 -0.42 -21.30
CA ALA A 47 -1.91 0.28 -22.30
C ALA A 47 -0.53 0.71 -21.80
N ILE A 48 -0.35 0.77 -20.49
CA ILE A 48 0.90 1.24 -19.90
C ILE A 48 1.86 0.07 -19.74
N ASP A 49 3.10 0.28 -20.21
CA ASP A 49 4.18 -0.67 -20.00
C ASP A 49 4.41 -0.88 -18.50
N PRO A 50 4.49 -2.14 -18.02
CA PRO A 50 4.71 -2.41 -16.60
C PRO A 50 5.95 -1.73 -16.03
N ASP A 51 7.05 -1.68 -16.78
CA ASP A 51 8.28 -1.04 -16.28
C ASP A 51 8.08 0.46 -16.13
N GLU A 52 7.36 1.07 -17.04
CA GLU A 52 7.08 2.49 -16.97
C GLU A 52 6.16 2.80 -15.79
N LEU A 53 5.15 1.99 -15.57
CA LEU A 53 4.25 2.17 -14.44
C LEU A 53 5.00 2.05 -13.14
N GLU A 54 5.84 1.05 -13.00
CA GLU A 54 6.63 0.88 -11.77
C GLU A 54 7.52 2.09 -11.53
N ARG A 55 8.20 2.57 -12.56
CA ARG A 55 9.07 3.73 -12.44
C ARG A 55 8.29 4.95 -11.99
N ARG A 56 7.13 5.19 -12.58
CA ARG A 56 6.30 6.33 -12.22
C ARG A 56 5.85 6.27 -10.78
N LEU A 57 5.46 5.08 -10.31
CA LEU A 57 5.05 4.90 -8.93
C LEU A 57 6.22 5.16 -7.97
N LEU A 58 7.39 4.65 -8.30
CA LEU A 58 8.58 4.88 -7.47
C LEU A 58 8.93 6.35 -7.40
N GLU A 59 8.81 7.06 -8.51
CA GLU A 59 9.09 8.49 -8.55
C GLU A 59 8.10 9.28 -7.72
N MET A 60 6.88 8.78 -7.56
CA MET A 60 5.89 9.42 -6.73
C MET A 60 6.03 9.09 -5.25
N GLY A 61 6.98 8.25 -4.89
CA GLY A 61 7.22 7.90 -3.51
C GLY A 61 6.66 6.56 -3.06
N PHE A 62 6.08 5.79 -3.98
CA PHE A 62 5.56 4.46 -3.63
C PHE A 62 6.73 3.48 -3.60
N VAL A 63 7.42 3.44 -2.48
CA VAL A 63 8.58 2.58 -2.29
C VAL A 63 8.35 1.65 -1.11
N GLU A 64 9.01 0.50 -1.13
CA GLU A 64 8.90 -0.45 -0.03
C GLU A 64 9.32 0.23 1.27
N GLY A 65 8.53 -0.02 2.31
CA GLY A 65 8.78 0.55 3.62
C GLY A 65 8.14 1.90 3.86
N ALA A 66 7.58 2.53 2.85
CA ALA A 66 6.94 3.83 3.02
C ALA A 66 5.60 3.68 3.73
N ALA A 67 5.32 4.61 4.65
CA ALA A 67 4.04 4.65 5.34
C ALA A 67 3.00 5.28 4.44
N ILE A 68 1.81 4.72 4.44
CA ILE A 68 0.74 5.19 3.56
C ILE A 68 -0.57 5.31 4.34
N GLU A 69 -1.34 6.32 4.00
CA GLU A 69 -2.68 6.52 4.55
C GLU A 69 -3.62 6.90 3.42
N ILE A 70 -4.83 6.33 3.44
CA ILE A 70 -5.84 6.62 2.44
C ILE A 70 -6.67 7.81 2.93
N LEU A 71 -6.54 8.93 2.25
CA LEU A 71 -7.18 10.18 2.66
C LEU A 71 -8.60 10.32 2.13
N HIS A 72 -8.80 9.98 0.87
CA HIS A 72 -10.08 10.14 0.21
C HIS A 72 -10.30 9.07 -0.85
N GLU A 73 -11.57 8.81 -1.13
CA GLU A 73 -11.98 7.99 -2.27
C GLU A 73 -12.80 8.87 -3.19
N GLY A 74 -12.63 8.69 -4.49
CA GLY A 74 -13.36 9.46 -5.48
C GLY A 74 -14.86 9.17 -5.44
N LEU A 75 -15.63 10.08 -6.00
CA LEU A 75 -17.08 10.00 -5.98
C LEU A 75 -17.64 8.95 -6.94
N PHE A 76 -16.91 8.66 -8.00
CA PHE A 76 -17.39 7.74 -9.04
C PHE A 76 -16.62 6.43 -8.92
N GLY A 77 -17.25 5.41 -8.32
CA GLY A 77 -16.62 4.11 -8.14
C GLY A 77 -15.43 4.14 -7.20
N ARG A 78 -15.40 5.12 -6.30
CA ARG A 78 -14.30 5.29 -5.35
C ARG A 78 -12.95 5.54 -6.04
N ASP A 79 -13.00 6.15 -7.20
CA ASP A 79 -11.83 6.37 -8.04
C ASP A 79 -11.78 7.83 -8.46
N PRO A 80 -10.63 8.47 -8.47
CA PRO A 80 -9.33 8.01 -7.99
C PRO A 80 -9.26 8.03 -6.46
N ILE A 81 -8.19 7.44 -5.91
CA ILE A 81 -7.95 7.54 -4.46
C ILE A 81 -6.86 8.58 -4.22
N ALA A 82 -6.99 9.28 -3.11
CA ALA A 82 -5.97 10.23 -2.66
C ALA A 82 -5.29 9.62 -1.44
N VAL A 83 -3.97 9.53 -1.48
CA VAL A 83 -3.20 8.92 -0.42
C VAL A 83 -2.12 9.88 0.07
N ARG A 84 -1.70 9.67 1.31
CA ARG A 84 -0.53 10.34 1.84
C ARG A 84 0.57 9.29 1.97
N ILE A 85 1.72 9.60 1.38
CA ILE A 85 2.92 8.77 1.48
C ILE A 85 3.97 9.61 2.16
N ASP A 86 4.35 9.20 3.38
CA ASP A 86 5.20 10.02 4.24
C ASP A 86 4.59 11.43 4.35
N ASP A 87 5.21 12.45 3.78
CA ASP A 87 4.70 13.82 3.86
C ASP A 87 4.02 14.28 2.58
N MET A 88 3.91 13.42 1.59
CA MET A 88 3.39 13.80 0.28
C MET A 88 1.98 13.29 0.07
N ARG A 89 1.17 14.08 -0.63
CA ARG A 89 -0.18 13.69 -1.02
C ARG A 89 -0.20 13.42 -2.52
N VAL A 90 -0.74 12.27 -2.89
CA VAL A 90 -0.75 11.84 -4.29
C VAL A 90 -2.12 11.24 -4.58
N ALA A 91 -2.62 11.49 -5.78
CA ALA A 91 -3.84 10.85 -6.26
C ALA A 91 -3.47 9.88 -7.38
N LEU A 92 -4.12 8.71 -7.37
CA LEU A 92 -3.88 7.75 -8.44
C LEU A 92 -5.15 6.93 -8.69
N ARG A 93 -5.24 6.40 -9.90
CA ARG A 93 -6.35 5.53 -10.26
C ARG A 93 -6.19 4.18 -9.60
N ARG A 94 -7.32 3.54 -9.29
CA ARG A 94 -7.25 2.23 -8.64
C ARG A 94 -6.55 1.20 -9.52
N ARG A 95 -6.65 1.32 -10.84
CA ARG A 95 -5.94 0.40 -11.73
C ARG A 95 -4.42 0.55 -11.60
N GLU A 96 -3.95 1.75 -11.31
CA GLU A 96 -2.53 1.97 -11.05
C GLU A 96 -2.16 1.48 -9.65
N ALA A 97 -3.08 1.68 -8.72
CA ALA A 97 -2.88 1.24 -7.33
C ALA A 97 -2.80 -0.27 -7.21
N ALA A 98 -3.31 -1.02 -8.19
CA ALA A 98 -3.20 -2.47 -8.18
C ALA A 98 -1.75 -2.95 -8.24
N ALA A 99 -0.84 -2.10 -8.69
CA ALA A 99 0.58 -2.42 -8.77
C ALA A 99 1.31 -2.27 -7.43
N VAL A 100 0.64 -1.71 -6.42
CA VAL A 100 1.23 -1.46 -5.11
C VAL A 100 0.60 -2.39 -4.09
N THR A 101 1.44 -3.12 -3.35
CA THR A 101 0.98 -3.99 -2.29
C THR A 101 1.27 -3.34 -0.96
N VAL A 102 0.29 -3.37 -0.07
CA VAL A 102 0.37 -2.71 1.23
C VAL A 102 0.03 -3.70 2.33
N GLN A 103 0.84 -3.69 3.38
CA GLN A 103 0.51 -4.40 4.61
C GLN A 103 -0.27 -3.42 5.46
N PHE A 104 -1.57 -3.61 5.54
CA PHE A 104 -2.45 -2.69 6.25
C PHE A 104 -2.41 -2.95 7.75
N HIS A 105 -2.56 -1.89 8.53
CA HIS A 105 -2.73 -2.02 9.96
C HIS A 105 -4.17 -2.47 10.24
N GLU A 106 -4.34 -3.21 11.31
CA GLU A 106 -5.67 -3.54 11.77
C GLU A 106 -6.35 -2.30 12.32
N ALA A 107 -7.65 -2.21 12.06
CA ALA A 107 -8.42 -1.08 12.54
C ALA A 107 -8.54 -1.10 14.07
#